data_423b878cf127af5453bedcc3c3fe6635
#
_entry.id   423b878cf127af5453bedcc3c3fe6635
#
_cell.length_a   1.000
_cell.length_b   1.000
_cell.length_c   1.000
_cell.angle_alpha   90.00
_cell.angle_beta   90.00
_cell.angle_gamma   90.00
#
_symmetry.space_group_name_H-M   'P 1'
#
loop_
_entity.id
_entity.type
_entity.pdbx_description
1 polymer ?
#
loop_
_entity_poly.entity_id
_entity_poly.type
_entity_poly.pdbx_seq_one_letter_code
_entity_poly.pdbx_strand_id
1 'polypeptide(L)'
;MKRNRLARRPLLLLLSLLMLLGIFSTASAEESTNLLQNPGFEEIGADGLPVGWKTDAYLNLEGVTFYTVSDNAMSGAHSVQIENLDHNDARFCQTVAVEPSSFYRLSGYVKAWDTLDEGLGGNLSIKDVYVFSESVYDSPDEWQYVELYGVTDTDQHEVTVYARLGGYSGESFGTAMFDDLSLVKVDAPPE
;
A
#
# COMPACT_ATOMS: atom_id res chain seq x y z
N MET A 1 17.15 35.69 -90.34
CA MET A 1 17.42 35.87 -88.88
C MET A 1 16.32 35.18 -88.11
N LYS A 2 16.60 33.97 -87.58
CA LYS A 2 15.65 33.23 -86.69
C LYS A 2 16.33 33.06 -85.35
N ARG A 3 15.76 33.65 -84.28
CA ARG A 3 16.20 33.52 -82.92
C ARG A 3 15.63 32.26 -82.31
N ASN A 4 16.48 31.30 -81.96
CA ASN A 4 16.14 30.13 -81.15
C ASN A 4 16.01 30.52 -79.73
N ARG A 5 14.83 30.35 -79.10
CA ARG A 5 14.64 30.42 -77.68
C ARG A 5 14.81 29.03 -77.09
N LEU A 6 15.86 28.85 -76.32
CA LEU A 6 16.04 27.69 -75.45
C LEU A 6 15.03 27.77 -74.31
N ALA A 7 14.15 26.78 -74.23
CA ALA A 7 13.28 26.56 -73.06
C ALA A 7 14.06 25.95 -71.91
N ARG A 8 14.16 26.69 -70.83
CA ARG A 8 14.71 26.15 -69.57
C ARG A 8 13.64 25.30 -68.88
N ARG A 9 13.90 23.99 -68.70
CA ARG A 9 13.11 23.09 -67.88
C ARG A 9 13.47 23.32 -66.41
N PRO A 10 12.55 23.54 -65.49
CA PRO A 10 12.87 23.56 -64.07
C PRO A 10 13.06 22.11 -63.57
N LEU A 11 14.19 21.85 -62.95
CA LEU A 11 14.53 20.63 -62.25
C LEU A 11 13.72 20.61 -60.93
N LEU A 12 12.66 19.80 -60.88
CA LEU A 12 11.93 19.51 -59.66
C LEU A 12 12.78 18.60 -58.76
N LEU A 13 13.40 19.17 -57.73
CA LEU A 13 13.99 18.45 -56.60
C LEU A 13 12.86 17.85 -55.75
N LEU A 14 12.66 16.55 -55.89
CA LEU A 14 11.79 15.76 -55.02
C LEU A 14 12.52 15.56 -53.67
N LEU A 15 12.19 16.38 -52.68
CA LEU A 15 12.68 16.20 -51.31
C LEU A 15 11.83 15.09 -50.67
N SER A 16 12.33 13.86 -50.64
CA SER A 16 11.71 12.76 -49.90
C SER A 16 11.97 12.95 -48.40
N LEU A 17 10.97 13.52 -47.69
CA LEU A 17 10.94 13.58 -46.25
C LEU A 17 10.64 12.18 -45.70
N LEU A 18 11.70 11.46 -45.32
CA LEU A 18 11.59 10.20 -44.59
C LEU A 18 11.10 10.55 -43.18
N MET A 19 9.78 10.44 -42.92
CA MET A 19 9.25 10.44 -41.55
C MET A 19 9.67 9.14 -40.88
N LEU A 20 10.69 9.22 -40.01
CA LEU A 20 11.00 8.19 -39.02
C LEU A 20 9.87 8.23 -37.99
N LEU A 21 8.84 7.38 -38.16
CA LEU A 21 7.90 7.09 -37.06
C LEU A 21 8.70 6.33 -36.00
N GLY A 22 9.21 7.07 -35.00
CA GLY A 22 9.65 6.48 -33.76
C GLY A 22 8.45 5.85 -33.06
N ILE A 23 8.41 4.53 -33.04
CA ILE A 23 7.47 3.78 -32.19
C ILE A 23 7.97 4.01 -30.77
N PHE A 24 7.46 5.04 -30.10
CA PHE A 24 7.56 5.12 -28.65
C PHE A 24 6.69 3.99 -28.10
N SER A 25 7.30 2.86 -27.79
CA SER A 25 6.71 1.86 -26.91
C SER A 25 6.60 2.53 -25.53
N THR A 26 5.45 3.11 -25.24
CA THR A 26 5.12 3.39 -23.85
C THR A 26 4.98 2.03 -23.19
N ALA A 27 6.00 1.62 -22.44
CA ALA A 27 5.83 0.57 -21.45
C ALA A 27 4.74 1.10 -20.50
N SER A 28 3.52 0.60 -20.67
CA SER A 28 2.48 0.72 -19.65
C SER A 28 3.06 -0.03 -18.46
N ALA A 29 3.42 0.67 -17.40
CA ALA A 29 3.60 0.02 -16.12
C ALA A 29 2.28 -0.72 -15.88
N GLU A 30 2.31 -2.05 -15.82
CA GLU A 30 1.15 -2.80 -15.35
C GLU A 30 0.87 -2.26 -13.94
N GLU A 31 -0.29 -1.65 -13.79
CA GLU A 31 -0.77 -1.21 -12.49
C GLU A 31 -0.88 -2.48 -11.64
N SER A 32 0.05 -2.67 -10.72
CA SER A 32 0.11 -3.87 -9.91
C SER A 32 -1.16 -3.95 -9.08
N THR A 33 -1.95 -5.01 -9.30
CA THR A 33 -3.24 -5.22 -8.64
C THR A 33 -3.03 -5.35 -7.13
N ASN A 34 -3.79 -4.60 -6.35
CA ASN A 34 -3.84 -4.76 -4.90
C ASN A 34 -4.38 -6.15 -4.55
N LEU A 35 -3.61 -6.93 -3.80
CA LEU A 35 -3.96 -8.31 -3.42
C LEU A 35 -4.92 -8.38 -2.23
N LEU A 36 -5.09 -7.27 -1.49
CA LEU A 36 -5.97 -7.24 -0.33
C LEU A 36 -7.43 -7.18 -0.75
N GLN A 37 -8.26 -7.94 -0.06
CA GLN A 37 -9.71 -7.81 -0.12
C GLN A 37 -10.14 -6.67 0.79
N ASN A 38 -11.10 -5.83 0.33
CA ASN A 38 -11.67 -4.75 1.11
C ASN A 38 -10.59 -3.85 1.78
N PRO A 39 -9.64 -3.32 1.00
CA PRO A 39 -8.46 -2.64 1.53
C PRO A 39 -8.74 -1.27 2.17
N GLY A 40 -9.86 -0.64 1.83
CA GLY A 40 -10.38 0.60 2.43
C GLY A 40 -11.49 0.34 3.46
N PHE A 41 -11.70 -0.92 3.90
CA PHE A 41 -12.63 -1.31 4.96
C PHE A 41 -14.10 -0.94 4.72
N GLU A 42 -14.52 -0.71 3.48
CA GLU A 42 -15.86 -0.22 3.11
C GLU A 42 -16.96 -1.29 3.25
N GLU A 43 -16.61 -2.56 3.15
CA GLU A 43 -17.56 -3.67 3.31
C GLU A 43 -17.53 -4.18 4.74
N ILE A 44 -18.66 -4.00 5.47
CA ILE A 44 -18.80 -4.39 6.87
C ILE A 44 -19.62 -5.67 6.97
N GLY A 45 -19.09 -6.66 7.68
CA GLY A 45 -19.74 -7.93 7.94
C GLY A 45 -20.87 -7.83 8.99
N ALA A 46 -21.63 -8.92 9.13
CA ALA A 46 -22.71 -9.00 10.13
C ALA A 46 -22.22 -8.98 11.58
N ASP A 47 -20.94 -9.23 11.80
CA ASP A 47 -20.22 -9.15 13.10
C ASP A 47 -19.74 -7.74 13.42
N GLY A 48 -19.96 -6.77 12.53
CA GLY A 48 -19.53 -5.38 12.67
C GLY A 48 -18.05 -5.16 12.34
N LEU A 49 -17.34 -6.17 11.82
CA LEU A 49 -15.94 -6.07 11.38
C LEU A 49 -15.85 -6.00 9.85
N PRO A 50 -14.76 -5.48 9.29
CA PRO A 50 -14.56 -5.42 7.85
C PRO A 50 -14.47 -6.82 7.22
N VAL A 51 -15.22 -7.03 6.15
CA VAL A 51 -15.20 -8.29 5.39
C VAL A 51 -13.77 -8.61 4.92
N GLY A 52 -13.32 -9.86 5.14
CA GLY A 52 -11.99 -10.33 4.75
C GLY A 52 -10.90 -10.06 5.79
N TRP A 53 -11.17 -9.30 6.84
CA TRP A 53 -10.24 -9.01 7.92
C TRP A 53 -10.59 -9.75 9.20
N LYS A 54 -9.57 -10.05 9.99
CA LYS A 54 -9.68 -10.68 11.32
C LYS A 54 -8.93 -9.80 12.33
N THR A 55 -9.29 -9.94 13.58
CA THR A 55 -8.59 -9.30 14.70
C THR A 55 -7.76 -10.32 15.47
N ASP A 56 -6.61 -9.89 15.99
CA ASP A 56 -5.72 -10.68 16.82
C ASP A 56 -4.95 -9.77 17.78
N ALA A 57 -4.56 -10.28 18.95
CA ALA A 57 -3.78 -9.55 19.94
C ALA A 57 -2.85 -10.49 20.73
N TYR A 58 -1.76 -9.95 21.25
CA TYR A 58 -0.88 -10.66 22.17
C TYR A 58 -1.58 -10.96 23.49
N LEU A 59 -2.16 -9.94 24.12
CA LEU A 59 -3.04 -10.09 25.28
C LEU A 59 -4.49 -10.12 24.80
N ASN A 60 -5.05 -11.31 24.72
CA ASN A 60 -6.46 -11.50 24.34
C ASN A 60 -7.35 -11.55 25.58
N LEU A 61 -7.40 -10.45 26.32
CA LEU A 61 -8.15 -10.28 27.54
C LEU A 61 -9.30 -9.26 27.34
N GLU A 62 -10.45 -9.55 27.93
CA GLU A 62 -11.61 -8.63 27.91
C GLU A 62 -11.24 -7.26 28.49
N GLY A 63 -11.58 -6.18 27.79
CA GLY A 63 -11.36 -4.80 28.22
C GLY A 63 -9.94 -4.27 27.98
N VAL A 64 -9.03 -5.05 27.38
CA VAL A 64 -7.66 -4.58 27.06
C VAL A 64 -7.61 -3.95 25.67
N THR A 65 -8.19 -4.56 24.65
CA THR A 65 -8.18 -4.04 23.29
C THR A 65 -9.58 -3.98 22.70
N PHE A 66 -9.87 -2.90 21.99
CA PHE A 66 -11.10 -2.71 21.24
C PHE A 66 -10.79 -2.53 19.76
N TYR A 67 -11.62 -3.18 18.93
CA TYR A 67 -11.58 -3.08 17.48
C TYR A 67 -12.89 -2.51 16.99
N THR A 68 -12.83 -1.41 16.24
CA THR A 68 -14.04 -0.73 15.75
C THR A 68 -13.88 -0.30 14.30
N VAL A 69 -15.02 -0.16 13.62
CA VAL A 69 -15.13 0.57 12.36
C VAL A 69 -15.44 2.02 12.68
N SER A 70 -14.81 2.95 12.01
CA SER A 70 -14.94 4.39 12.21
C SER A 70 -15.39 5.10 10.94
N ASP A 71 -16.18 6.15 11.08
CA ASP A 71 -16.57 7.06 9.99
C ASP A 71 -15.48 8.13 9.69
N ASN A 72 -14.40 8.16 10.48
CA ASN A 72 -13.24 9.02 10.21
C ASN A 72 -12.29 8.29 9.26
N ALA A 73 -12.51 8.42 7.96
CA ALA A 73 -11.78 7.73 6.92
C ALA A 73 -10.76 8.64 6.20
N MET A 74 -9.70 8.06 5.64
CA MET A 74 -8.81 8.74 4.70
C MET A 74 -9.52 8.89 3.36
N SER A 75 -10.19 7.85 2.90
CA SER A 75 -11.05 7.86 1.73
C SER A 75 -12.35 7.07 1.98
N GLY A 76 -13.32 7.17 1.09
CA GLY A 76 -14.57 6.44 1.23
C GLY A 76 -15.40 6.87 2.45
N ALA A 77 -15.96 5.89 3.17
CA ALA A 77 -16.85 6.11 4.31
C ALA A 77 -16.34 5.50 5.62
N HIS A 78 -15.42 4.55 5.55
CA HIS A 78 -15.00 3.77 6.71
C HIS A 78 -13.49 3.63 6.79
N SER A 79 -13.00 3.52 8.00
CA SER A 79 -11.66 3.07 8.37
C SER A 79 -11.77 2.09 9.53
N VAL A 80 -10.66 1.53 9.99
CA VAL A 80 -10.62 0.70 11.20
C VAL A 80 -9.79 1.34 12.30
N GLN A 81 -10.19 1.09 13.53
CA GLN A 81 -9.54 1.58 14.74
C GLN A 81 -9.20 0.44 15.68
N ILE A 82 -8.02 0.50 16.26
CA ILE A 82 -7.56 -0.29 17.40
C ILE A 82 -7.36 0.67 18.57
N GLU A 83 -7.92 0.35 19.74
CA GLU A 83 -7.70 1.06 20.97
C GLU A 83 -7.21 0.07 22.02
N ASN A 84 -6.00 0.28 22.52
CA ASN A 84 -5.42 -0.46 23.63
C ASN A 84 -5.55 0.35 24.93
N LEU A 85 -6.34 -0.13 25.87
CA LEU A 85 -6.50 0.47 27.22
C LEU A 85 -5.40 0.02 28.20
N ASP A 86 -4.59 -0.94 27.81
CA ASP A 86 -3.36 -1.35 28.46
C ASP A 86 -2.33 -1.69 27.38
N HIS A 87 -1.06 -1.77 27.74
CA HIS A 87 0.01 -2.11 26.80
C HIS A 87 -0.28 -3.46 26.12
N ASN A 88 -0.39 -3.43 24.81
CA ASN A 88 -0.68 -4.62 24.01
C ASN A 88 -0.08 -4.49 22.61
N ASP A 89 0.00 -5.59 21.94
CA ASP A 89 0.28 -5.73 20.51
C ASP A 89 -0.97 -6.27 19.83
N ALA A 90 -1.72 -5.39 19.17
CA ALA A 90 -3.03 -5.66 18.61
C ALA A 90 -3.09 -5.33 17.12
N ARG A 91 -3.89 -6.08 16.34
CA ARG A 91 -3.87 -5.96 14.88
C ARG A 91 -5.15 -6.39 14.21
N PHE A 92 -5.48 -5.71 13.10
CA PHE A 92 -6.27 -6.31 12.02
C PHE A 92 -5.32 -7.07 11.10
N CYS A 93 -5.76 -8.23 10.62
CA CYS A 93 -4.92 -9.07 9.78
C CYS A 93 -5.70 -9.71 8.62
N GLN A 94 -5.00 -9.90 7.50
CA GLN A 94 -5.51 -10.62 6.34
C GLN A 94 -4.40 -11.48 5.74
N THR A 95 -4.73 -12.74 5.40
CA THR A 95 -3.81 -13.65 4.69
C THR A 95 -4.19 -13.68 3.22
N VAL A 96 -3.21 -13.49 2.36
CA VAL A 96 -3.39 -13.47 0.90
C VAL A 96 -2.36 -14.36 0.21
N ALA A 97 -2.73 -14.87 -0.96
CA ALA A 97 -1.84 -15.64 -1.82
C ALA A 97 -0.80 -14.70 -2.47
N VAL A 98 0.44 -15.16 -2.53
CA VAL A 98 1.57 -14.47 -3.16
C VAL A 98 2.39 -15.42 -4.01
N GLU A 99 3.24 -14.88 -4.87
CA GLU A 99 4.21 -15.64 -5.65
C GLU A 99 5.52 -15.80 -4.84
N PRO A 100 6.16 -16.98 -4.87
CA PRO A 100 7.48 -17.17 -4.27
C PRO A 100 8.56 -16.30 -4.91
N SER A 101 9.63 -16.03 -4.16
CA SER A 101 10.82 -15.28 -4.63
C SER A 101 10.46 -13.95 -5.31
N SER A 102 9.47 -13.26 -4.77
CA SER A 102 8.92 -12.03 -5.34
C SER A 102 8.93 -10.89 -4.33
N PHE A 103 9.16 -9.65 -4.80
CA PHE A 103 9.10 -8.47 -3.96
C PHE A 103 7.67 -7.94 -3.86
N TYR A 104 7.33 -7.48 -2.66
CA TYR A 104 6.04 -6.89 -2.36
C TYR A 104 6.23 -5.59 -1.59
N ARG A 105 5.36 -4.62 -1.87
CA ARG A 105 5.17 -3.42 -1.06
C ARG A 105 3.84 -3.53 -0.33
N LEU A 106 3.87 -3.42 0.99
CA LEU A 106 2.71 -3.17 1.83
C LEU A 106 2.71 -1.69 2.19
N SER A 107 1.60 -1.01 1.97
CA SER A 107 1.44 0.42 2.27
C SER A 107 0.03 0.71 2.76
N GLY A 108 -0.17 1.91 3.34
CA GLY A 108 -1.47 2.38 3.79
C GLY A 108 -1.36 3.70 4.55
N TYR A 109 -2.49 4.18 5.02
CA TYR A 109 -2.57 5.40 5.81
C TYR A 109 -2.85 5.05 7.28
N VAL A 110 -2.16 5.74 8.17
CA VAL A 110 -2.22 5.52 9.62
C VAL A 110 -2.40 6.84 10.34
N LYS A 111 -3.25 6.86 11.36
CA LYS A 111 -3.28 7.88 12.42
C LYS A 111 -3.03 7.19 13.74
N ALA A 112 -2.41 7.87 14.69
CA ALA A 112 -2.28 7.36 16.04
C ALA A 112 -2.21 8.51 17.05
N TRP A 113 -2.66 8.26 18.27
CA TRP A 113 -2.58 9.22 19.38
C TRP A 113 -2.56 8.48 20.71
N ASP A 114 -2.06 9.17 21.71
CA ASP A 114 -1.86 8.62 23.05
C ASP A 114 -0.92 7.40 23.09
N THR A 115 -0.02 7.27 22.10
CA THR A 115 0.87 6.10 21.95
C THR A 115 2.33 6.39 22.31
N LEU A 116 2.60 7.53 22.94
CA LEU A 116 3.95 8.13 23.06
C LEU A 116 4.91 7.41 23.99
N ASP A 117 4.47 6.44 24.80
CA ASP A 117 5.32 6.07 25.91
C ASP A 117 6.32 4.99 25.57
N GLU A 118 6.05 3.81 25.32
CA GLU A 118 7.06 2.76 25.18
C GLU A 118 6.57 1.66 24.23
N GLY A 119 6.44 1.94 22.98
CA GLY A 119 5.94 0.94 22.05
C GLY A 119 6.25 1.28 20.62
N LEU A 120 5.69 0.52 19.70
CA LEU A 120 5.87 0.73 18.26
C LEU A 120 4.75 1.55 17.62
N GLY A 121 3.85 2.17 18.38
CA GLY A 121 2.77 2.99 17.82
C GLY A 121 1.93 2.26 16.77
N GLY A 122 1.24 3.04 15.92
CA GLY A 122 0.52 2.51 14.75
C GLY A 122 1.47 2.21 13.60
N ASN A 123 1.44 1.01 13.03
CA ASN A 123 2.34 0.59 11.96
C ASN A 123 1.72 -0.49 11.06
N LEU A 124 2.39 -0.77 9.95
CA LEU A 124 2.13 -1.92 9.10
C LEU A 124 3.26 -2.94 9.25
N SER A 125 2.94 -4.23 9.19
CA SER A 125 3.94 -5.29 9.24
C SER A 125 3.44 -6.57 8.55
N ILE A 126 4.34 -7.55 8.37
CA ILE A 126 4.02 -8.86 7.82
C ILE A 126 4.34 -9.89 8.89
N LYS A 127 3.45 -10.86 9.05
CA LYS A 127 3.60 -11.95 10.03
C LYS A 127 4.93 -12.68 9.82
N ASP A 128 5.60 -13.00 10.93
CA ASP A 128 6.87 -13.74 10.99
C ASP A 128 8.06 -13.03 10.28
N VAL A 129 7.86 -11.78 9.85
CA VAL A 129 8.90 -10.92 9.31
C VAL A 129 9.13 -9.76 10.28
N TYR A 130 10.38 -9.57 10.73
CA TYR A 130 10.74 -8.50 11.67
C TYR A 130 11.04 -7.17 10.95
N VAL A 131 10.22 -6.86 9.94
CA VAL A 131 10.25 -5.59 9.22
C VAL A 131 8.92 -4.90 9.42
N PHE A 132 8.99 -3.63 9.83
CA PHE A 132 7.85 -2.77 10.08
C PHE A 132 7.94 -1.56 9.17
N SER A 133 6.80 -0.95 8.84
CA SER A 133 6.79 0.41 8.32
C SER A 133 7.33 1.39 9.37
N GLU A 134 7.49 2.65 8.99
CA GLU A 134 7.60 3.70 10.00
C GLU A 134 6.39 3.65 10.94
N SER A 135 6.63 3.93 12.22
CA SER A 135 5.61 3.97 13.26
C SER A 135 5.03 5.36 13.40
N VAL A 136 3.72 5.46 13.51
CA VAL A 136 2.99 6.69 13.80
C VAL A 136 2.61 6.71 15.29
N TYR A 137 2.97 7.78 15.99
CA TYR A 137 2.79 7.89 17.43
C TYR A 137 1.77 8.94 17.85
N ASP A 138 1.88 10.15 17.33
CA ASP A 138 1.05 11.29 17.71
C ASP A 138 0.67 12.10 16.47
N SER A 139 -0.35 11.65 15.78
CA SER A 139 -0.88 12.28 14.56
C SER A 139 -2.41 12.17 14.52
N PRO A 140 -3.12 12.74 15.52
CA PRO A 140 -4.57 12.57 15.62
C PRO A 140 -5.35 13.26 14.49
N ASP A 141 -4.80 14.33 13.92
CA ASP A 141 -5.47 15.17 12.94
C ASP A 141 -5.09 14.84 11.49
N GLU A 142 -3.96 14.17 11.26
CA GLU A 142 -3.41 13.92 9.93
C GLU A 142 -3.13 12.43 9.69
N TRP A 143 -3.60 11.93 8.54
CA TRP A 143 -3.23 10.62 8.05
C TRP A 143 -1.79 10.62 7.54
N GLN A 144 -0.98 9.68 8.04
CA GLN A 144 0.40 9.47 7.62
C GLN A 144 0.46 8.28 6.67
N TYR A 145 1.01 8.48 5.47
CA TYR A 145 1.30 7.37 4.57
C TYR A 145 2.54 6.65 5.06
N VAL A 146 2.43 5.34 5.22
CA VAL A 146 3.54 4.46 5.60
C VAL A 146 3.66 3.29 4.65
N GLU A 147 4.87 2.78 4.46
CA GLU A 147 5.10 1.62 3.63
C GLU A 147 6.26 0.76 4.12
N LEU A 148 6.28 -0.50 3.72
CA LEU A 148 7.40 -1.40 3.88
C LEU A 148 7.54 -2.29 2.65
N TYR A 149 8.73 -2.81 2.44
CA TYR A 149 9.05 -3.74 1.36
C TYR A 149 9.49 -5.07 1.95
N GLY A 150 9.06 -6.16 1.33
CA GLY A 150 9.42 -7.51 1.71
C GLY A 150 9.66 -8.39 0.48
N VAL A 151 10.36 -9.50 0.70
CA VAL A 151 10.57 -10.53 -0.31
C VAL A 151 10.06 -11.86 0.23
N THR A 152 9.33 -12.59 -0.60
CA THR A 152 8.86 -13.94 -0.26
C THR A 152 9.95 -14.97 -0.47
N ASP A 153 9.99 -16.00 0.39
CA ASP A 153 10.90 -17.13 0.25
C ASP A 153 10.58 -17.96 -1.01
N THR A 154 11.47 -18.89 -1.33
CA THR A 154 11.40 -19.75 -2.53
C THR A 154 10.20 -20.71 -2.55
N ASP A 155 9.61 -20.96 -1.40
CA ASP A 155 8.44 -21.85 -1.20
C ASP A 155 7.27 -21.15 -0.48
N GLN A 156 7.33 -19.81 -0.33
CA GLN A 156 6.28 -19.03 0.32
C GLN A 156 5.19 -18.64 -0.67
N HIS A 157 3.99 -19.15 -0.47
CA HIS A 157 2.83 -18.93 -1.33
C HIS A 157 1.74 -18.07 -0.70
N GLU A 158 1.90 -17.67 0.56
CA GLU A 158 0.99 -16.78 1.26
C GLU A 158 1.73 -15.87 2.22
N VAL A 159 1.15 -14.71 2.49
CA VAL A 159 1.59 -13.79 3.55
C VAL A 159 0.39 -13.32 4.35
N THR A 160 0.60 -13.04 5.64
CA THR A 160 -0.39 -12.37 6.48
C THR A 160 0.11 -10.96 6.76
N VAL A 161 -0.67 -9.98 6.34
CA VAL A 161 -0.40 -8.56 6.60
C VAL A 161 -1.09 -8.12 7.87
N TYR A 162 -0.51 -7.13 8.55
CA TYR A 162 -1.01 -6.53 9.77
C TYR A 162 -1.14 -5.01 9.63
N ALA A 163 -2.33 -4.49 9.99
CA ALA A 163 -2.52 -3.13 10.45
C ALA A 163 -2.47 -3.19 11.98
N ARG A 164 -1.48 -2.56 12.62
CA ARG A 164 -1.03 -2.97 13.95
C ARG A 164 -0.79 -1.78 14.87
N LEU A 165 -1.21 -1.90 16.13
CA LEU A 165 -0.84 -1.02 17.23
C LEU A 165 0.04 -1.79 18.21
N GLY A 166 1.33 -1.40 18.28
CA GLY A 166 2.36 -2.13 18.99
C GLY A 166 3.21 -3.05 18.11
N GLY A 167 3.93 -3.97 18.68
CA GLY A 167 4.81 -4.91 18.00
C GLY A 167 5.45 -5.94 18.93
N TYR A 168 6.25 -6.84 18.37
CA TYR A 168 6.82 -8.02 19.06
C TYR A 168 7.58 -7.74 20.36
N SER A 169 8.10 -6.56 20.58
CA SER A 169 8.81 -6.17 21.81
C SER A 169 8.56 -4.69 22.15
N GLY A 170 7.46 -4.16 21.65
CA GLY A 170 7.07 -2.77 21.76
C GLY A 170 5.55 -2.67 21.83
N GLU A 171 4.96 -3.28 22.89
CA GLU A 171 3.55 -3.16 23.19
C GLU A 171 3.17 -1.69 23.37
N SER A 172 2.03 -1.28 22.83
CA SER A 172 1.56 0.11 22.86
C SER A 172 0.22 0.23 23.57
N PHE A 173 0.10 1.27 24.33
CA PHE A 173 -1.14 1.86 24.82
C PHE A 173 -1.65 2.88 23.78
N GLY A 174 -2.94 3.27 23.84
CA GLY A 174 -3.51 4.34 23.03
C GLY A 174 -4.28 3.84 21.82
N THR A 175 -4.37 4.67 20.79
CA THR A 175 -5.26 4.41 19.64
C THR A 175 -4.49 4.54 18.32
N ALA A 176 -4.81 3.65 17.38
CA ALA A 176 -4.40 3.77 15.99
C ALA A 176 -5.56 3.49 15.04
N MET A 177 -5.60 4.24 13.93
CA MET A 177 -6.55 4.06 12.83
C MET A 177 -5.80 3.72 11.54
N PHE A 178 -6.45 2.94 10.68
CA PHE A 178 -5.86 2.46 9.42
C PHE A 178 -6.87 2.56 8.29
N ASP A 179 -6.37 2.94 7.11
CA ASP A 179 -7.19 3.04 5.90
C ASP A 179 -6.36 2.87 4.62
N ASP A 180 -7.05 2.58 3.52
CA ASP A 180 -6.47 2.48 2.16
C ASP A 180 -5.20 1.60 2.10
N LEU A 181 -5.28 0.41 2.67
CA LEU A 181 -4.17 -0.53 2.66
C LEU A 181 -3.93 -1.13 1.28
N SER A 182 -2.69 -1.38 0.94
CA SER A 182 -2.31 -1.95 -0.36
C SER A 182 -1.16 -2.93 -0.21
N LEU A 183 -1.33 -4.14 -0.74
CA LEU A 183 -0.25 -5.10 -0.94
C LEU A 183 -0.11 -5.35 -2.44
N VAL A 184 1.01 -4.94 -3.02
CA VAL A 184 1.25 -5.06 -4.46
C VAL A 184 2.61 -5.71 -4.72
N LYS A 185 2.69 -6.53 -5.77
CA LYS A 185 3.96 -7.04 -6.27
C LYS A 185 4.71 -5.90 -6.95
N VAL A 186 6.02 -5.82 -6.72
CA VAL A 186 6.91 -4.82 -7.30
C VAL A 186 8.15 -5.49 -7.90
N ASP A 187 8.84 -4.83 -8.82
CA ASP A 187 10.04 -5.39 -9.46
C ASP A 187 11.22 -5.44 -8.49
N ALA A 188 11.38 -4.41 -7.67
CA ALA A 188 12.38 -4.31 -6.61
C ALA A 188 11.98 -3.18 -5.63
N PRO A 189 12.50 -3.20 -4.38
CA PRO A 189 12.39 -2.04 -3.50
C PRO A 189 13.18 -0.86 -4.10
N PRO A 190 12.82 0.39 -3.77
CA PRO A 190 13.59 1.58 -4.16
C PRO A 190 15.00 1.53 -3.55
N GLU A 191 15.98 2.10 -4.27
CA GLU A 191 17.37 2.25 -3.81
C GLU A 191 17.50 3.32 -2.71
#